data_e151af4d643500ab14d3da159423f7cd
#
_entry.id   e151af4d643500ab14d3da159423f7cd
#
_cell.length_a   1.000
_cell.length_b   1.000
_cell.length_c   1.000
_cell.angle_alpha   90.00
_cell.angle_beta   90.00
_cell.angle_gamma   90.00
#
_symmetry.space_group_name_H-M   'P 1'
#
loop_
_entity.id
_entity.type
_entity.pdbx_description
1 polymer ?
#
loop_
_entity_poly.entity_id
_entity_poly.type
_entity_poly.pdbx_seq_one_letter_code
_entity_poly.pdbx_strand_id
1 'polypeptide(L)'
;MYLEPIFSSDDIKEKMKTEKGKFDLVDRAWRSAMEIYSKDSNIWETIETDKLKSDFDASNNLLDEIQKSLSEYLETKRRFFPRFYFLSDEELLKILAQTKDPETVQRHINKCFEAISQLQFTKQQHVCAMISAEKEKVDFLKSVDVNEGEK
;
A
#
# COMPACT_ATOMS: atom_id res chain seq x y z
N MET A 1 -3.41 -2.45 -11.77
CA MET A 1 -4.28 -2.57 -10.58
C MET A 1 -3.59 -2.01 -9.35
N TYR A 2 -4.36 -1.38 -8.44
CA TYR A 2 -3.80 -0.67 -7.26
C TYR A 2 -3.10 -1.61 -6.26
N LEU A 3 -3.61 -2.83 -6.08
CA LEU A 3 -3.08 -3.79 -5.11
C LEU A 3 -1.81 -4.53 -5.59
N GLU A 4 -1.56 -4.58 -6.89
CA GLU A 4 -0.43 -5.32 -7.46
C GLU A 4 0.95 -4.83 -6.96
N PRO A 5 1.23 -3.52 -6.88
CA PRO A 5 2.49 -3.03 -6.31
C PRO A 5 2.64 -3.35 -4.82
N ILE A 6 1.52 -3.40 -4.09
CA ILE A 6 1.50 -3.71 -2.66
C ILE A 6 1.92 -5.16 -2.42
N PHE A 7 1.31 -6.10 -3.13
CA PHE A 7 1.66 -7.52 -3.06
C PHE A 7 3.03 -7.86 -3.68
N SER A 8 3.67 -6.92 -4.35
CA SER A 8 5.04 -7.08 -4.87
C SER A 8 6.11 -6.74 -3.84
N SER A 9 5.77 -6.05 -2.75
CA SER A 9 6.67 -5.76 -1.64
C SER A 9 7.05 -7.03 -0.88
N ASP A 10 8.34 -7.23 -0.59
CA ASP A 10 8.85 -8.45 0.03
C ASP A 10 8.22 -8.72 1.41
N ASP A 11 8.04 -7.68 2.24
CA ASP A 11 7.47 -7.80 3.59
C ASP A 11 5.98 -8.21 3.57
N ILE A 12 5.20 -7.64 2.65
CA ILE A 12 3.77 -7.96 2.52
C ILE A 12 3.60 -9.33 1.85
N LYS A 13 4.43 -9.64 0.85
CA LYS A 13 4.43 -10.90 0.11
C LYS A 13 4.66 -12.11 1.01
N GLU A 14 5.53 -11.98 2.01
CA GLU A 14 5.78 -13.06 2.97
C GLU A 14 4.63 -13.24 3.96
N LYS A 15 4.10 -12.14 4.48
CA LYS A 15 3.06 -12.14 5.52
C LYS A 15 1.66 -12.41 4.99
N MET A 16 1.39 -12.13 3.71
CA MET A 16 0.07 -12.20 3.07
C MET A 16 0.06 -13.10 1.82
N LYS A 17 0.72 -14.24 1.90
CA LYS A 17 0.79 -15.22 0.77
C LYS A 17 -0.58 -15.71 0.34
N THR A 18 -1.47 -15.95 1.29
CA THR A 18 -2.84 -16.43 1.05
C THR A 18 -3.64 -15.39 0.28
N GLU A 19 -3.58 -14.14 0.72
CA GLU A 19 -4.28 -13.00 0.11
C GLU A 19 -3.75 -12.71 -1.29
N LYS A 20 -2.44 -12.83 -1.49
CA LYS A 20 -1.84 -12.77 -2.82
C LYS A 20 -2.39 -13.86 -3.74
N GLY A 21 -2.49 -15.09 -3.27
CA GLY A 21 -3.08 -16.20 -4.03
C GLY A 21 -4.54 -15.92 -4.42
N LYS A 22 -5.34 -15.37 -3.52
CA LYS A 22 -6.72 -14.94 -3.81
C LYS A 22 -6.74 -13.81 -4.85
N PHE A 23 -5.85 -12.83 -4.72
CA PHE A 23 -5.74 -11.74 -5.68
C PHE A 23 -5.35 -12.22 -7.08
N ASP A 24 -4.41 -13.17 -7.19
CA ASP A 24 -4.01 -13.77 -8.46
C ASP A 24 -5.16 -14.54 -9.15
N LEU A 25 -6.11 -15.10 -8.37
CA LEU A 25 -7.33 -15.70 -8.91
C LEU A 25 -8.26 -14.64 -9.51
N VAL A 26 -8.50 -13.56 -8.78
CA VAL A 26 -9.33 -12.44 -9.24
C VAL A 26 -8.73 -11.78 -10.48
N ASP A 27 -7.41 -11.53 -10.49
CA ASP A 27 -6.72 -10.92 -11.64
C ASP A 27 -6.83 -11.80 -12.90
N ARG A 28 -6.68 -13.11 -12.76
CA ARG A 28 -6.86 -14.05 -13.87
C ARG A 28 -8.30 -14.05 -14.39
N ALA A 29 -9.28 -14.10 -13.51
CA ALA A 29 -10.69 -14.05 -13.89
C ALA A 29 -11.01 -12.75 -14.64
N TRP A 30 -10.54 -11.61 -14.12
CA TRP A 30 -10.70 -10.31 -14.76
C TRP A 30 -10.03 -10.25 -16.16
N ARG A 31 -8.77 -10.66 -16.28
CA ARG A 31 -8.04 -10.65 -17.56
C ARG A 31 -8.69 -11.55 -18.58
N SER A 32 -9.13 -12.75 -18.17
CA SER A 32 -9.85 -13.68 -19.05
C SER A 32 -11.17 -13.09 -19.55
N ALA A 33 -11.94 -12.45 -18.66
CA ALA A 33 -13.16 -11.75 -19.07
C ALA A 33 -12.85 -10.63 -20.06
N MET A 34 -11.89 -9.76 -19.77
CA MET A 34 -11.52 -8.65 -20.64
C MET A 34 -11.00 -9.12 -22.01
N GLU A 35 -10.27 -10.23 -22.07
CA GLU A 35 -9.81 -10.80 -23.33
C GLU A 35 -10.96 -11.30 -24.21
N ILE A 36 -11.95 -11.96 -23.62
CA ILE A 36 -13.15 -12.41 -24.32
C ILE A 36 -13.92 -11.23 -24.88
N TYR A 37 -14.17 -10.21 -24.03
CA TYR A 37 -15.00 -9.06 -24.41
C TYR A 37 -14.30 -8.05 -25.33
N SER A 38 -12.97 -8.07 -25.37
CA SER A 38 -12.24 -7.27 -26.36
C SER A 38 -12.37 -7.79 -27.79
N LYS A 39 -12.66 -9.10 -27.93
CA LYS A 39 -12.82 -9.79 -29.23
C LYS A 39 -14.26 -9.70 -29.73
N ASP A 40 -15.23 -9.74 -28.83
CA ASP A 40 -16.65 -9.61 -29.17
C ASP A 40 -17.29 -8.56 -28.25
N SER A 41 -17.63 -7.41 -28.85
CA SER A 41 -18.22 -6.27 -28.14
C SER A 41 -19.75 -6.34 -28.05
N ASN A 42 -20.35 -7.51 -28.38
CA ASN A 42 -21.80 -7.68 -28.22
C ASN A 42 -22.16 -7.87 -26.74
N ILE A 43 -22.48 -6.75 -26.10
CA ILE A 43 -22.81 -6.69 -24.67
C ILE A 43 -24.00 -7.61 -24.31
N TRP A 44 -24.97 -7.77 -25.20
CA TRP A 44 -26.18 -8.56 -24.92
C TRP A 44 -25.87 -10.04 -24.76
N GLU A 45 -25.08 -10.63 -25.64
CA GLU A 45 -24.66 -12.03 -25.53
C GLU A 45 -23.78 -12.26 -24.30
N THR A 46 -23.02 -11.24 -23.91
CA THR A 46 -22.13 -11.27 -22.74
C THR A 46 -22.89 -11.28 -21.42
N ILE A 47 -23.94 -10.45 -21.29
CA ILE A 47 -24.73 -10.30 -20.04
C ILE A 47 -25.65 -11.50 -19.80
N GLU A 48 -26.10 -12.16 -20.87
CA GLU A 48 -26.95 -13.36 -20.76
C GLU A 48 -26.19 -14.59 -20.24
N THR A 49 -24.87 -14.50 -20.08
CA THR A 49 -24.09 -15.60 -19.56
C THR A 49 -24.08 -15.61 -18.04
N ASP A 50 -24.89 -16.46 -17.41
CA ASP A 50 -24.94 -16.67 -15.94
C ASP A 50 -23.56 -16.90 -15.33
N LYS A 51 -22.62 -17.41 -16.12
CA LYS A 51 -21.23 -17.63 -15.72
C LYS A 51 -20.50 -16.34 -15.37
N LEU A 52 -20.65 -15.27 -16.15
CA LEU A 52 -19.96 -13.98 -15.89
C LEU A 52 -20.35 -13.41 -14.53
N LYS A 53 -21.66 -13.40 -14.24
CA LYS A 53 -22.16 -12.93 -12.96
C LYS A 53 -21.61 -13.76 -11.81
N SER A 54 -21.65 -15.08 -11.94
CA SER A 54 -21.10 -16.00 -10.92
C SER A 54 -19.62 -15.78 -10.68
N ASP A 55 -18.81 -15.60 -11.76
CA ASP A 55 -17.37 -15.37 -11.66
C ASP A 55 -17.05 -14.02 -11.00
N PHE A 56 -17.84 -12.99 -11.27
CA PHE A 56 -17.67 -11.67 -10.62
C PHE A 56 -18.16 -11.68 -9.17
N ASP A 57 -19.24 -12.36 -8.85
CA ASP A 57 -19.70 -12.52 -7.46
C ASP A 57 -18.65 -13.28 -6.63
N ALA A 58 -18.06 -14.34 -7.17
CA ALA A 58 -16.97 -15.05 -6.54
C ALA A 58 -15.72 -14.17 -6.37
N SER A 59 -15.38 -13.37 -7.39
CA SER A 59 -14.26 -12.42 -7.33
C SER A 59 -14.49 -11.32 -6.29
N ASN A 60 -15.70 -10.78 -6.16
CA ASN A 60 -16.04 -9.79 -5.15
C ASN A 60 -15.91 -10.37 -3.74
N ASN A 61 -16.39 -11.59 -3.50
CA ASN A 61 -16.20 -12.24 -2.20
C ASN A 61 -14.71 -12.40 -1.82
N LEU A 62 -13.87 -12.79 -2.79
CA LEU A 62 -12.42 -12.88 -2.55
C LEU A 62 -11.79 -11.50 -2.27
N LEU A 63 -12.24 -10.45 -2.96
CA LEU A 63 -11.78 -9.08 -2.72
C LEU A 63 -12.17 -8.58 -1.33
N ASP A 64 -13.39 -8.88 -0.87
CA ASP A 64 -13.84 -8.53 0.50
C ASP A 64 -12.99 -9.23 1.57
N GLU A 65 -12.66 -10.51 1.36
CA GLU A 65 -11.75 -11.24 2.25
C GLU A 65 -10.35 -10.63 2.26
N ILE A 66 -9.80 -10.26 1.10
CA ILE A 66 -8.51 -9.59 0.98
C ILE A 66 -8.54 -8.25 1.71
N GLN A 67 -9.59 -7.45 1.50
CA GLN A 67 -9.74 -6.14 2.14
C GLN A 67 -9.77 -6.26 3.66
N LYS A 68 -10.50 -7.24 4.19
CA LYS A 68 -10.56 -7.51 5.63
C LYS A 68 -9.19 -7.87 6.20
N SER A 69 -8.47 -8.81 5.56
CA SER A 69 -7.13 -9.21 5.99
C SER A 69 -6.13 -8.05 5.92
N LEU A 70 -6.20 -7.20 4.87
CA LEU A 70 -5.38 -5.99 4.75
C LEU A 70 -5.67 -5.01 5.88
N SER A 71 -6.94 -4.76 6.20
CA SER A 71 -7.32 -3.88 7.30
C SER A 71 -6.82 -4.39 8.65
N GLU A 72 -6.90 -5.69 8.92
CA GLU A 72 -6.34 -6.32 10.12
C GLU A 72 -4.81 -6.16 10.19
N TYR A 73 -4.13 -6.35 9.06
CA TYR A 73 -2.68 -6.13 8.97
C TYR A 73 -2.30 -4.68 9.27
N LEU A 74 -2.99 -3.70 8.66
CA LEU A 74 -2.75 -2.28 8.90
C LEU A 74 -3.03 -1.89 10.34
N GLU A 75 -4.06 -2.46 10.95
CA GLU A 75 -4.37 -2.23 12.37
C GLU A 75 -3.24 -2.70 13.28
N THR A 76 -2.57 -3.81 12.97
CA THR A 76 -1.38 -4.23 13.74
C THR A 76 -0.25 -3.19 13.65
N LYS A 77 -0.05 -2.58 12.47
CA LYS A 77 0.95 -1.53 12.28
C LYS A 77 0.60 -0.24 13.01
N ARG A 78 -0.69 0.15 13.00
CA ARG A 78 -1.19 1.31 13.74
C ARG A 78 -1.04 1.15 15.24
N ARG A 79 -1.27 -0.04 15.78
CA ARG A 79 -1.04 -0.33 17.20
C ARG A 79 0.43 -0.25 17.58
N PHE A 80 1.33 -0.68 16.71
CA PHE A 80 2.76 -0.56 16.92
C PHE A 80 3.23 0.90 16.88
N PHE A 81 2.74 1.70 15.93
CA PHE A 81 3.02 3.11 15.82
C PHE A 81 1.73 3.93 15.71
N PRO A 82 1.18 4.44 16.82
CA PRO A 82 -0.16 5.06 16.85
C PRO A 82 -0.33 6.28 15.94
N ARG A 83 0.76 6.97 15.55
CA ARG A 83 0.66 8.09 14.61
C ARG A 83 0.23 7.69 13.21
N PHE A 84 0.30 6.39 12.88
CA PHE A 84 -0.25 5.86 11.64
C PHE A 84 -1.79 5.91 11.56
N TYR A 85 -2.49 6.18 12.67
CA TYR A 85 -3.93 6.46 12.62
C TYR A 85 -4.28 7.77 11.89
N PHE A 86 -3.33 8.68 11.73
CA PHE A 86 -3.51 9.90 10.92
C PHE A 86 -3.38 9.66 9.41
N LEU A 87 -2.98 8.47 9.00
CA LEU A 87 -2.85 8.07 7.60
C LEU A 87 -4.06 7.24 7.16
N SER A 88 -4.50 7.46 5.92
CA SER A 88 -5.45 6.54 5.28
C SER A 88 -4.82 5.15 5.05
N ASP A 89 -5.66 4.13 4.84
CA ASP A 89 -5.18 2.79 4.51
C ASP A 89 -4.29 2.79 3.27
N GLU A 90 -4.66 3.57 2.24
CA GLU A 90 -3.88 3.71 1.01
C GLU A 90 -2.50 4.31 1.22
N GLU A 91 -2.41 5.35 2.05
CA GLU A 91 -1.15 6.03 2.36
C GLU A 91 -0.23 5.12 3.18
N LEU A 92 -0.81 4.45 4.18
CA LEU A 92 -0.06 3.52 5.00
C LEU A 92 0.45 2.32 4.19
N LEU A 93 -0.38 1.77 3.29
CA LEU A 93 0.05 0.72 2.36
C LEU A 93 1.19 1.18 1.43
N LYS A 94 1.12 2.40 0.91
CA LYS A 94 2.20 2.97 0.08
C LYS A 94 3.51 3.07 0.86
N ILE A 95 3.47 3.57 2.08
CA ILE A 95 4.64 3.66 2.95
C ILE A 95 5.22 2.27 3.20
N LEU A 96 4.39 1.29 3.58
CA LEU A 96 4.83 -0.07 3.88
C LEU A 96 5.34 -0.82 2.64
N ALA A 97 4.82 -0.52 1.45
CA ALA A 97 5.29 -1.11 0.19
C ALA A 97 6.63 -0.51 -0.29
N GLN A 98 6.94 0.71 0.12
CA GLN A 98 8.11 1.48 -0.36
C GLN A 98 9.09 1.82 0.77
N THR A 99 9.21 0.95 1.77
CA THR A 99 10.06 1.17 2.95
C THR A 99 11.55 1.41 2.64
N LYS A 100 11.99 1.11 1.43
CA LYS A 100 13.39 1.33 0.99
C LYS A 100 13.66 2.75 0.48
N ASP A 101 12.61 3.56 0.28
CA ASP A 101 12.74 4.93 -0.24
C ASP A 101 12.31 5.96 0.83
N PRO A 102 13.28 6.62 1.49
CA PRO A 102 12.99 7.64 2.51
C PRO A 102 12.20 8.85 1.97
N GLU A 103 12.29 9.17 0.67
CA GLU A 103 11.57 10.28 0.07
C GLU A 103 10.06 10.03 0.04
N THR A 104 9.65 8.79 -0.10
CA THR A 104 8.23 8.43 -0.06
C THR A 104 7.62 8.66 1.32
N VAL A 105 8.37 8.34 2.38
CA VAL A 105 7.93 8.58 3.76
C VAL A 105 7.82 10.09 4.03
N GLN A 106 8.73 10.88 3.48
CA GLN A 106 8.76 12.34 3.64
C GLN A 106 7.45 13.02 3.21
N ARG A 107 6.79 12.53 2.17
CA ARG A 107 5.51 13.10 1.68
C ARG A 107 4.37 12.98 2.70
N HIS A 108 4.50 12.05 3.64
CA HIS A 108 3.47 11.76 4.64
C HIS A 108 3.87 12.18 6.06
N ILE A 109 5.11 12.70 6.24
CA ILE A 109 5.65 13.03 7.56
C ILE A 109 4.80 14.07 8.27
N ASN A 110 4.33 15.09 7.57
CA ASN A 110 3.52 16.18 8.12
C ASN A 110 2.15 15.72 8.64
N LYS A 111 1.63 14.58 8.18
CA LYS A 111 0.40 13.99 8.70
C LYS A 111 0.62 13.29 10.03
N CYS A 112 1.78 12.67 10.19
CA CYS A 112 2.17 12.00 11.45
C CYS A 112 2.71 13.01 12.47
N PHE A 113 3.33 14.11 12.01
CA PHE A 113 4.00 15.12 12.82
C PHE A 113 3.68 16.50 12.27
N GLU A 114 2.65 17.13 12.78
CA GLU A 114 2.10 18.40 12.28
C GLU A 114 3.15 19.51 12.14
N ALA A 115 4.09 19.60 13.09
CA ALA A 115 5.14 20.62 13.09
C ALA A 115 6.32 20.31 12.16
N ILE A 116 6.38 19.10 11.55
CA ILE A 116 7.49 18.70 10.70
C ILE A 116 7.02 18.70 9.24
N SER A 117 7.56 19.61 8.44
CA SER A 117 7.31 19.67 7.00
C SER A 117 8.23 18.73 6.24
N GLN A 118 9.51 18.69 6.62
CA GLN A 118 10.54 17.90 5.94
C GLN A 118 11.60 17.38 6.90
N LEU A 119 12.20 16.24 6.51
CA LEU A 119 13.42 15.72 7.12
C LEU A 119 14.59 16.01 6.18
N GLN A 120 15.72 16.37 6.73
CA GLN A 120 16.96 16.54 5.96
C GLN A 120 17.80 15.27 6.05
N PHE A 121 18.21 14.76 4.88
CA PHE A 121 19.06 13.57 4.77
C PHE A 121 20.48 13.96 4.41
N THR A 122 21.43 13.20 4.92
CA THR A 122 22.82 13.24 4.48
C THR A 122 22.98 12.46 3.16
N LYS A 123 24.16 12.57 2.53
CA LYS A 123 24.51 11.75 1.35
C LYS A 123 24.49 10.24 1.61
N GLN A 124 24.57 9.82 2.87
CA GLN A 124 24.49 8.44 3.32
C GLN A 124 23.08 8.01 3.73
N GLN A 125 22.06 8.84 3.42
CA GLN A 125 20.65 8.62 3.79
C GLN A 125 20.38 8.59 5.30
N HIS A 126 21.24 9.20 6.13
CA HIS A 126 20.94 9.41 7.54
C HIS A 126 20.11 10.67 7.72
N VAL A 127 19.13 10.65 8.62
CA VAL A 127 18.35 11.83 8.99
C VAL A 127 19.22 12.70 9.93
N CYS A 128 19.46 13.95 9.56
CA CYS A 128 20.31 14.85 10.33
C CYS A 128 19.59 16.10 10.88
N ALA A 129 18.45 16.45 10.33
CA ALA A 129 17.66 17.59 10.80
C ALA A 129 16.18 17.43 10.46
N MET A 130 15.33 18.17 11.17
CA MET A 130 13.93 18.39 10.84
C MET A 130 13.68 19.86 10.49
N ILE A 131 12.74 20.08 9.58
CA ILE A 131 12.40 21.42 9.05
C ILE A 131 10.91 21.65 9.23
N SER A 132 10.54 22.79 9.83
CA SER A 132 9.13 23.20 9.99
C SER A 132 8.53 23.75 8.69
N ALA A 133 7.22 24.01 8.70
CA ALA A 133 6.53 24.67 7.58
C ALA A 133 7.06 26.09 7.35
N GLU A 134 7.46 26.79 8.41
CA GLU A 134 8.07 28.12 8.39
C GLU A 134 9.56 28.11 8.01
N LYS A 135 10.10 26.93 7.65
CA LYS A 135 11.51 26.71 7.27
C LYS A 135 12.49 26.86 8.43
N GLU A 136 12.01 26.78 9.66
CA GLU A 136 12.91 26.67 10.80
C GLU A 136 13.58 25.30 10.79
N LYS A 137 14.91 25.27 10.87
CA LYS A 137 15.71 24.05 10.86
C LYS A 137 16.21 23.74 12.26
N VAL A 138 15.97 22.52 12.71
CA VAL A 138 16.51 21.98 13.96
C VAL A 138 17.40 20.79 13.63
N ASP A 139 18.72 20.98 13.86
CA ASP A 139 19.70 19.94 13.63
C ASP A 139 19.69 18.91 14.78
N PHE A 140 19.83 17.64 14.44
CA PHE A 140 19.94 16.57 15.44
C PHE A 140 21.34 16.53 16.04
N LEU A 141 21.44 16.28 17.34
CA LEU A 141 22.72 16.08 18.01
C LEU A 141 23.53 14.91 17.42
N LYS A 142 22.83 13.89 16.93
CA LYS A 142 23.40 12.74 16.25
C LYS A 142 22.49 12.37 15.07
N SER A 143 23.08 12.16 13.91
CA SER A 143 22.32 11.66 12.75
C SER A 143 21.80 10.25 13.00
N VAL A 144 20.60 9.97 12.51
CA VAL A 144 19.92 8.67 12.67
C VAL A 144 20.01 7.91 11.35
N ASP A 145 20.56 6.70 11.40
CA ASP A 145 20.54 5.80 10.25
C ASP A 145 19.13 5.22 10.09
N VAL A 146 18.52 5.43 8.93
CA VAL A 146 17.17 4.89 8.65
C VAL A 146 17.17 3.36 8.47
N ASN A 147 18.34 2.75 8.27
CA ASN A 147 18.48 1.30 8.13
C ASN A 147 18.66 0.56 9.46
N GLU A 148 19.02 1.28 10.54
CA GLU A 148 19.18 0.72 11.89
C GLU A 148 17.85 0.64 12.67
N GLY A 149 16.74 1.09 12.11
CA GLY A 149 15.42 0.94 12.73
C GLY A 149 15.02 -0.53 12.88
N GLU A 150 14.37 -0.89 13.98
CA GLU A 150 13.79 -2.23 14.16
C GLU A 150 12.82 -2.53 13.00
N LYS A 151 13.04 -3.69 12.36
CA LYS A 151 12.22 -4.21 11.27
C LYS A 151 10.89 -4.75 11.78
#